data_fc959d988ad0ac95f5c56a4599c23a6c
#
_entry.id   fc959d988ad0ac95f5c56a4599c23a6c
#
_cell.length_a   1.000
_cell.length_b   1.000
_cell.length_c   1.000
_cell.angle_alpha   90.00
_cell.angle_beta   90.00
_cell.angle_gamma   90.00
#
_symmetry.space_group_name_H-M   'P 1'
#
loop_
_entity.id
_entity.type
_entity.pdbx_description
1 polymer ?
#
loop_
_entity_poly.entity_id
_entity_poly.type
_entity_poly.pdbx_seq_one_letter_code
_entity_poly.pdbx_strand_id
1 'polypeptide(L)'
;MKKFLSALTAAVLAFSFVSCSRTATNDNSKQEKFTSSFVDLFDTASTIVAYDNNQEKYDEHYEQFYNELKRYDNLFDIYKHYDGITNLYDVNKSAAVSPVKVDSEITELLKFGKKAYELTDGKTNICFGSVLKLWHDEREWAKENPDDAKLPDADTLNEASKHTSIDDLIIDEENSTVYFKDKDMQLDVGAIAKGYAVSKVAQWAQENLWSSAAISIGGNVATFGYKNNDGSTLWKIGIENPDKTAEDYLMTVNITGLSVVTSGNYQRYYTVDNKQYCHIINPDTLMPAEFMTSVSVICEDSALGDALSTGLFNMSIEDGKKLVDSMDGVEAVWVDSNYNKTYSNGFEKYINENQE
;
A
#
# COMPACT_ATOMS: atom_id res chain seq x y z
N MET A 1 -9.58 -37.66 -0.33
CA MET A 1 -10.13 -36.34 -0.70
C MET A 1 -10.68 -35.66 0.56
N LYS A 2 -9.87 -34.91 1.26
CA LYS A 2 -10.30 -33.99 2.33
C LYS A 2 -9.73 -32.64 1.96
N LYS A 3 -10.63 -31.72 1.57
CA LYS A 3 -10.30 -30.32 1.28
C LYS A 3 -9.90 -29.66 2.59
N PHE A 4 -8.63 -29.34 2.75
CA PHE A 4 -8.20 -28.38 3.77
C PHE A 4 -8.50 -26.99 3.24
N LEU A 5 -9.53 -26.39 3.80
CA LEU A 5 -9.81 -24.96 3.65
C LEU A 5 -8.77 -24.25 4.51
N SER A 6 -7.74 -23.68 3.88
CA SER A 6 -6.81 -22.75 4.55
C SER A 6 -7.62 -21.53 4.95
N ALA A 7 -7.83 -21.36 6.25
CA ALA A 7 -8.50 -20.20 6.80
C ALA A 7 -7.58 -18.98 6.67
N LEU A 8 -7.87 -18.14 5.69
CA LEU A 8 -7.38 -16.77 5.63
C LEU A 8 -8.04 -16.05 6.82
N THR A 9 -7.31 -15.90 7.92
CA THR A 9 -7.78 -15.12 9.07
C THR A 9 -7.63 -13.65 8.70
N ALA A 10 -8.64 -13.10 8.01
CA ALA A 10 -8.79 -11.67 7.89
C ALA A 10 -9.07 -11.14 9.31
N ALA A 11 -8.20 -10.28 9.81
CA ALA A 11 -8.43 -9.51 11.02
C ALA A 11 -9.62 -8.56 10.75
N VAL A 12 -10.80 -9.04 11.05
CA VAL A 12 -12.01 -8.20 11.03
C VAL A 12 -11.92 -7.28 12.24
N LEU A 13 -11.71 -6.00 12.00
CA LEU A 13 -11.81 -4.93 12.99
C LEU A 13 -13.17 -5.05 13.72
N ALA A 14 -13.17 -5.64 14.91
CA ALA A 14 -14.36 -5.72 15.76
C ALA A 14 -14.62 -4.33 16.36
N PHE A 15 -15.45 -3.53 15.69
CA PHE A 15 -16.08 -2.38 16.33
C PHE A 15 -17.26 -2.87 17.17
N SER A 16 -17.13 -2.79 18.50
CA SER A 16 -18.20 -3.08 19.44
C SER A 16 -19.41 -2.17 19.17
N PHE A 17 -20.52 -2.79 18.78
CA PHE A 17 -21.82 -2.14 18.61
C PHE A 17 -22.47 -1.93 19.98
N VAL A 18 -22.56 -0.69 20.42
CA VAL A 18 -23.55 -0.29 21.43
C VAL A 18 -24.72 0.32 20.65
N SER A 19 -25.77 -0.49 20.47
CA SER A 19 -27.05 -0.03 19.91
C SER A 19 -27.81 0.71 21.01
N CYS A 20 -27.89 2.03 20.93
CA CYS A 20 -28.87 2.84 21.64
C CYS A 20 -29.96 3.25 20.65
N SER A 21 -31.11 2.64 20.74
CA SER A 21 -32.36 3.10 20.07
C SER A 21 -32.71 4.49 20.57
N ARG A 22 -32.67 5.51 19.72
CA ARG A 22 -33.23 6.83 19.96
C ARG A 22 -34.31 7.13 18.90
N THR A 23 -35.46 7.51 19.38
CA THR A 23 -36.65 7.99 18.65
C THR A 23 -36.25 9.14 17.71
N ALA A 24 -36.66 9.02 16.43
CA ALA A 24 -36.42 9.98 15.39
C ALA A 24 -37.10 11.32 15.66
N THR A 25 -36.31 12.37 15.80
CA THR A 25 -36.69 13.73 15.42
C THR A 25 -36.01 14.03 14.10
N ASN A 26 -36.78 14.34 13.06
CA ASN A 26 -36.30 14.72 11.74
C ASN A 26 -35.48 16.04 11.86
N ASP A 27 -34.18 15.95 12.13
CA ASP A 27 -33.22 17.03 11.89
C ASP A 27 -32.39 16.63 10.66
N ASN A 28 -32.69 17.24 9.52
CA ASN A 28 -32.15 16.93 8.19
C ASN A 28 -30.67 17.35 8.02
N SER A 29 -29.92 17.52 9.12
CA SER A 29 -28.53 18.01 9.07
C SER A 29 -27.48 17.04 9.61
N LYS A 30 -27.85 15.87 10.16
CA LYS A 30 -26.89 14.96 10.78
C LYS A 30 -26.63 13.75 9.89
N GLN A 31 -25.47 13.75 9.22
CA GLN A 31 -25.01 12.58 8.48
C GLN A 31 -24.78 11.40 9.41
N GLU A 32 -25.08 10.19 8.92
CA GLU A 32 -24.87 8.93 9.62
C GLU A 32 -23.55 8.28 9.19
N LYS A 33 -22.97 7.49 10.08
CA LYS A 33 -21.75 6.74 9.82
C LYS A 33 -22.07 5.42 9.13
N PHE A 34 -21.41 5.17 8.00
CA PHE A 34 -21.48 3.92 7.26
C PHE A 34 -20.12 3.26 7.17
N THR A 35 -20.08 1.94 6.99
CA THR A 35 -18.85 1.16 6.86
C THR A 35 -19.05 0.05 5.84
N SER A 36 -18.15 -0.06 4.88
CA SER A 36 -18.09 -1.16 3.91
C SER A 36 -16.71 -1.79 3.87
N SER A 37 -16.65 -3.09 3.57
CA SER A 37 -15.39 -3.83 3.43
C SER A 37 -15.46 -4.75 2.23
N PHE A 38 -14.33 -4.95 1.55
CA PHE A 38 -14.15 -5.84 0.41
C PHE A 38 -12.72 -6.42 0.39
N VAL A 39 -12.50 -7.46 -0.43
CA VAL A 39 -11.23 -8.22 -0.45
C VAL A 39 -10.75 -8.57 -1.86
N ASP A 40 -11.36 -8.03 -2.88
CA ASP A 40 -11.19 -8.42 -4.29
C ASP A 40 -10.42 -7.40 -5.15
N LEU A 41 -9.90 -6.31 -4.55
CA LEU A 41 -9.05 -5.33 -5.20
C LEU A 41 -7.68 -5.26 -4.53
N PHE A 42 -6.62 -5.03 -5.31
CA PHE A 42 -5.22 -4.95 -4.86
C PHE A 42 -4.75 -6.17 -4.04
N ASP A 43 -5.42 -7.31 -4.19
CA ASP A 43 -5.11 -8.56 -3.49
C ASP A 43 -5.00 -8.37 -1.96
N THR A 44 -5.94 -7.60 -1.38
CA THR A 44 -5.91 -7.20 0.02
C THR A 44 -7.30 -6.93 0.62
N ALA A 45 -7.38 -6.96 1.96
CA ALA A 45 -8.56 -6.51 2.68
C ALA A 45 -8.64 -4.98 2.73
N SER A 46 -9.82 -4.45 2.46
CA SER A 46 -10.09 -3.02 2.39
C SER A 46 -11.31 -2.64 3.21
N THR A 47 -11.29 -1.45 3.81
CA THR A 47 -12.40 -0.93 4.61
C THR A 47 -12.55 0.57 4.39
N ILE A 48 -13.79 1.02 4.24
CA ILE A 48 -14.15 2.42 4.13
C ILE A 48 -15.11 2.76 5.25
N VAL A 49 -14.84 3.86 5.93
CA VAL A 49 -15.75 4.50 6.88
C VAL A 49 -16.05 5.89 6.37
N ALA A 50 -17.31 6.19 6.07
CA ALA A 50 -17.71 7.50 5.59
C ALA A 50 -19.02 7.98 6.26
N TYR A 51 -19.29 9.26 6.12
CA TYR A 51 -20.52 9.88 6.64
C TYR A 51 -21.41 10.30 5.47
N ASP A 52 -22.66 9.86 5.49
CA ASP A 52 -23.64 10.19 4.45
C ASP A 52 -25.02 10.48 5.03
N ASN A 53 -25.95 10.96 4.22
CA ASN A 53 -27.27 11.40 4.66
C ASN A 53 -28.18 10.22 5.03
N ASN A 54 -28.05 9.08 4.32
CA ASN A 54 -28.79 7.85 4.55
C ASN A 54 -28.12 6.67 3.82
N GLN A 55 -28.63 5.45 4.07
CA GLN A 55 -28.10 4.21 3.47
C GLN A 55 -28.14 4.23 1.93
N GLU A 56 -29.25 4.65 1.32
CA GLU A 56 -29.42 4.65 -0.14
C GLU A 56 -28.35 5.54 -0.81
N LYS A 57 -28.09 6.73 -0.25
CA LYS A 57 -27.10 7.66 -0.77
C LYS A 57 -25.68 7.14 -0.57
N TYR A 58 -25.42 6.52 0.59
CA TYR A 58 -24.14 5.87 0.84
C TYR A 58 -23.88 4.73 -0.15
N ASP A 59 -24.87 3.88 -0.45
CA ASP A 59 -24.73 2.76 -1.38
C ASP A 59 -24.40 3.25 -2.81
N GLU A 60 -25.07 4.33 -3.27
CA GLU A 60 -24.74 4.99 -4.54
C GLU A 60 -23.30 5.51 -4.58
N HIS A 61 -22.85 6.19 -3.53
CA HIS A 61 -21.50 6.74 -3.42
C HIS A 61 -20.47 5.64 -3.31
N TYR A 62 -20.75 4.59 -2.54
CA TYR A 62 -19.88 3.44 -2.39
C TYR A 62 -19.66 2.71 -3.73
N GLU A 63 -20.70 2.52 -4.54
CA GLU A 63 -20.58 1.90 -5.86
C GLU A 63 -19.68 2.75 -6.79
N GLN A 64 -19.84 4.07 -6.77
CA GLN A 64 -18.97 4.97 -7.55
C GLN A 64 -17.51 4.90 -7.06
N PHE A 65 -17.28 4.95 -5.75
CA PHE A 65 -15.96 4.81 -5.14
C PHE A 65 -15.31 3.47 -5.52
N TYR A 66 -16.03 2.37 -5.36
CA TYR A 66 -15.54 1.04 -5.67
C TYR A 66 -15.16 0.90 -7.15
N ASN A 67 -15.97 1.43 -8.05
CA ASN A 67 -15.70 1.38 -9.50
C ASN A 67 -14.46 2.22 -9.87
N GLU A 68 -14.26 3.39 -9.25
CA GLU A 68 -13.07 4.20 -9.50
C GLU A 68 -11.82 3.51 -8.95
N LEU A 69 -11.86 2.93 -7.75
CA LEU A 69 -10.74 2.16 -7.20
C LEU A 69 -10.41 0.94 -8.07
N LYS A 70 -11.43 0.22 -8.56
CA LYS A 70 -11.29 -0.92 -9.47
C LYS A 70 -10.63 -0.53 -10.79
N ARG A 71 -10.88 0.69 -11.28
CA ARG A 71 -10.21 1.21 -12.48
C ARG A 71 -8.69 1.26 -12.26
N TYR A 72 -8.23 1.76 -11.12
CA TYR A 72 -6.80 1.77 -10.78
C TYR A 72 -6.23 0.36 -10.59
N ASP A 73 -6.95 -0.53 -9.92
CA ASP A 73 -6.55 -1.93 -9.76
C ASP A 73 -6.30 -2.59 -11.13
N ASN A 74 -7.24 -2.46 -12.06
CA ASN A 74 -7.10 -3.01 -13.40
C ASN A 74 -5.95 -2.37 -14.20
N LEU A 75 -5.74 -1.04 -14.10
CA LEU A 75 -4.68 -0.33 -14.82
C LEU A 75 -3.28 -0.73 -14.33
N PHE A 76 -3.14 -0.95 -13.02
CA PHE A 76 -1.85 -1.19 -12.37
C PHE A 76 -1.50 -2.68 -12.21
N ASP A 77 -2.41 -3.58 -12.60
CA ASP A 77 -2.17 -5.02 -12.58
C ASP A 77 -1.05 -5.42 -13.55
N ILE A 78 -0.01 -6.08 -13.02
CA ILE A 78 1.14 -6.61 -13.77
C ILE A 78 1.00 -8.11 -14.09
N TYR A 79 -0.02 -8.78 -13.56
CA TYR A 79 -0.20 -10.22 -13.63
C TYR A 79 -1.24 -10.66 -14.65
N LYS A 80 -2.27 -9.83 -14.89
CA LYS A 80 -3.45 -10.19 -15.68
C LYS A 80 -3.81 -9.13 -16.70
N HIS A 81 -4.17 -9.60 -17.92
CA HIS A 81 -4.77 -8.77 -18.96
C HIS A 81 -6.28 -8.58 -18.74
N TYR A 82 -6.79 -7.41 -19.09
CA TYR A 82 -8.22 -7.09 -19.08
C TYR A 82 -8.66 -6.61 -20.47
N ASP A 83 -9.75 -7.19 -20.98
CA ASP A 83 -10.28 -6.84 -22.30
C ASP A 83 -10.63 -5.34 -22.40
N GLY A 84 -10.10 -4.67 -23.39
CA GLY A 84 -10.35 -3.23 -23.64
C GLY A 84 -9.52 -2.27 -22.79
N ILE A 85 -8.62 -2.77 -21.94
CA ILE A 85 -7.71 -1.97 -21.10
C ILE A 85 -6.27 -2.37 -21.44
N THR A 86 -5.43 -1.38 -21.81
CA THR A 86 -3.98 -1.58 -21.86
C THR A 86 -3.41 -1.25 -20.48
N ASN A 87 -3.01 -2.26 -19.73
CA ASN A 87 -2.51 -2.14 -18.37
C ASN A 87 -1.00 -2.44 -18.26
N LEU A 88 -0.46 -2.48 -17.02
CA LEU A 88 0.96 -2.74 -16.82
C LEU A 88 1.40 -4.17 -17.20
N TYR A 89 0.48 -5.15 -17.19
CA TYR A 89 0.76 -6.47 -17.78
C TYR A 89 1.09 -6.37 -19.27
N ASP A 90 0.29 -5.61 -20.03
CA ASP A 90 0.51 -5.41 -21.47
C ASP A 90 1.78 -4.62 -21.74
N VAL A 91 2.09 -3.64 -20.90
CA VAL A 91 3.36 -2.88 -20.92
C VAL A 91 4.54 -3.84 -20.75
N ASN A 92 4.52 -4.68 -19.70
CA ASN A 92 5.58 -5.67 -19.45
C ASN A 92 5.76 -6.68 -20.60
N LYS A 93 4.71 -6.98 -21.35
CA LYS A 93 4.76 -7.91 -22.50
C LYS A 93 5.30 -7.28 -23.77
N SER A 94 5.11 -5.97 -23.97
CA SER A 94 5.24 -5.37 -25.31
C SER A 94 6.20 -4.17 -25.37
N ALA A 95 6.47 -3.50 -24.23
CA ALA A 95 7.21 -2.23 -24.22
C ALA A 95 8.68 -2.37 -24.62
N ALA A 96 9.27 -3.55 -24.51
CA ALA A 96 10.63 -3.83 -25.00
C ALA A 96 10.73 -4.00 -26.53
N VAL A 97 9.59 -4.18 -27.21
CA VAL A 97 9.54 -4.34 -28.69
C VAL A 97 9.22 -3.01 -29.37
N SER A 98 8.24 -2.28 -28.83
CA SER A 98 7.81 -0.98 -29.35
C SER A 98 7.10 -0.16 -28.26
N PRO A 99 7.03 1.18 -28.40
CA PRO A 99 6.28 2.01 -27.47
C PRO A 99 4.81 1.55 -27.35
N VAL A 100 4.33 1.35 -26.13
CA VAL A 100 2.96 0.91 -25.82
C VAL A 100 2.13 2.13 -25.41
N LYS A 101 1.01 2.34 -26.10
CA LYS A 101 0.03 3.38 -25.73
C LYS A 101 -0.73 2.96 -24.48
N VAL A 102 -0.79 3.82 -23.49
CA VAL A 102 -1.41 3.56 -22.17
C VAL A 102 -2.36 4.69 -21.76
N ASP A 103 -3.15 4.46 -20.73
CA ASP A 103 -3.88 5.51 -20.02
C ASP A 103 -2.90 6.50 -19.36
N SER A 104 -3.25 7.78 -19.34
CA SER A 104 -2.41 8.84 -18.72
C SER A 104 -2.09 8.55 -17.24
N GLU A 105 -3.00 7.90 -16.51
CA GLU A 105 -2.76 7.50 -15.11
C GLU A 105 -1.57 6.54 -14.97
N ILE A 106 -1.33 5.69 -15.96
CA ILE A 106 -0.14 4.83 -15.98
C ILE A 106 1.12 5.68 -16.15
N THR A 107 1.13 6.65 -17.09
CA THR A 107 2.30 7.51 -17.26
C THR A 107 2.58 8.36 -16.01
N GLU A 108 1.54 8.85 -15.34
CA GLU A 108 1.67 9.59 -14.08
C GLU A 108 2.21 8.72 -12.95
N LEU A 109 1.69 7.49 -12.77
CA LEU A 109 2.20 6.52 -11.80
C LEU A 109 3.68 6.22 -12.04
N LEU A 110 4.07 5.95 -13.28
CA LEU A 110 5.47 5.61 -13.62
C LEU A 110 6.42 6.79 -13.42
N LYS A 111 5.98 8.03 -13.70
CA LYS A 111 6.74 9.25 -13.35
C LYS A 111 6.89 9.41 -11.86
N PHE A 112 5.81 9.19 -11.11
CA PHE A 112 5.88 9.17 -9.66
C PHE A 112 6.88 8.10 -9.17
N GLY A 113 6.89 6.91 -9.76
CA GLY A 113 7.86 5.85 -9.47
C GLY A 113 9.31 6.27 -9.72
N LYS A 114 9.60 7.05 -10.77
CA LYS A 114 10.93 7.63 -10.98
C LYS A 114 11.32 8.63 -9.88
N LYS A 115 10.40 9.47 -9.45
CA LYS A 115 10.63 10.39 -8.31
C LYS A 115 10.84 9.63 -6.99
N ALA A 116 10.09 8.55 -6.77
CA ALA A 116 10.27 7.69 -5.60
C ALA A 116 11.65 7.03 -5.58
N TYR A 117 12.14 6.57 -6.75
CA TYR A 117 13.49 6.05 -6.91
C TYR A 117 14.56 7.09 -6.51
N GLU A 118 14.47 8.31 -7.04
CA GLU A 118 15.39 9.41 -6.71
C GLU A 118 15.33 9.75 -5.21
N LEU A 119 14.13 9.88 -4.65
CA LEU A 119 13.90 10.25 -3.25
C LEU A 119 14.48 9.23 -2.27
N THR A 120 14.41 7.94 -2.60
CA THR A 120 14.82 6.83 -1.73
C THR A 120 16.20 6.28 -2.07
N ASP A 121 16.98 7.00 -2.89
CA ASP A 121 18.31 6.54 -3.37
C ASP A 121 18.26 5.11 -3.93
N GLY A 122 17.26 4.87 -4.79
CA GLY A 122 17.04 3.58 -5.46
C GLY A 122 16.41 2.48 -4.63
N LYS A 123 16.10 2.71 -3.33
CA LYS A 123 15.52 1.68 -2.45
C LYS A 123 14.07 1.35 -2.79
N THR A 124 13.35 2.27 -3.44
CA THR A 124 12.06 2.02 -4.09
C THR A 124 12.26 2.12 -5.59
N ASN A 125 12.26 0.97 -6.29
CA ASN A 125 12.55 0.90 -7.72
C ASN A 125 11.45 0.12 -8.46
N ILE A 126 10.64 0.83 -9.26
CA ILE A 126 9.58 0.21 -10.07
C ILE A 126 10.10 -0.63 -11.25
N CYS A 127 11.37 -0.51 -11.61
CA CYS A 127 12.03 -1.33 -12.64
C CYS A 127 12.68 -2.60 -12.05
N PHE A 128 12.46 -2.90 -10.78
CA PHE A 128 13.01 -4.06 -10.10
C PHE A 128 12.24 -5.37 -10.36
N GLY A 129 11.25 -5.33 -11.26
CA GLY A 129 10.33 -6.43 -11.52
C GLY A 129 10.99 -7.74 -11.99
N SER A 130 12.11 -7.68 -12.73
CA SER A 130 12.87 -8.87 -13.14
C SER A 130 13.37 -9.68 -11.94
N VAL A 131 13.80 -9.03 -10.85
CA VAL A 131 14.23 -9.66 -9.59
C VAL A 131 13.02 -10.06 -8.75
N LEU A 132 12.04 -9.14 -8.56
CA LEU A 132 10.85 -9.39 -7.75
C LEU A 132 10.03 -10.57 -8.26
N LYS A 133 9.98 -10.78 -9.58
CA LYS A 133 9.31 -11.92 -10.19
C LYS A 133 9.89 -13.26 -9.73
N LEU A 134 11.19 -13.39 -9.59
CA LEU A 134 11.83 -14.62 -9.10
C LEU A 134 11.40 -14.94 -7.66
N TRP A 135 11.37 -13.92 -6.79
CA TRP A 135 10.88 -14.07 -5.42
C TRP A 135 9.39 -14.35 -5.35
N HIS A 136 8.60 -13.73 -6.23
CA HIS A 136 7.16 -13.98 -6.33
C HIS A 136 6.89 -15.43 -6.75
N ASP A 137 7.55 -15.91 -7.80
CA ASP A 137 7.35 -17.27 -8.33
C ASP A 137 7.67 -18.34 -7.28
N GLU A 138 8.79 -18.20 -6.54
CA GLU A 138 9.14 -19.14 -5.45
C GLU A 138 8.16 -19.06 -4.29
N ARG A 139 7.68 -17.88 -3.92
CA ARG A 139 6.66 -17.72 -2.88
C ARG A 139 5.34 -18.37 -3.28
N GLU A 140 4.87 -18.17 -4.49
CA GLU A 140 3.63 -18.80 -4.97
C GLU A 140 3.78 -20.34 -5.04
N TRP A 141 4.94 -20.83 -5.51
CA TRP A 141 5.24 -22.25 -5.47
C TRP A 141 5.23 -22.84 -4.04
N ALA A 142 5.85 -22.13 -3.09
CA ALA A 142 5.95 -22.56 -1.70
C ALA A 142 4.59 -22.64 -0.99
N LYS A 143 3.59 -21.85 -1.39
CA LYS A 143 2.22 -21.93 -0.83
C LYS A 143 1.57 -23.30 -1.09
N GLU A 144 1.83 -23.87 -2.26
CA GLU A 144 1.27 -25.18 -2.65
C GLU A 144 2.22 -26.35 -2.28
N ASN A 145 3.52 -26.06 -2.14
CA ASN A 145 4.58 -27.05 -1.91
C ASN A 145 5.51 -26.63 -0.75
N PRO A 146 4.99 -26.52 0.49
CA PRO A 146 5.76 -25.95 1.61
C PRO A 146 7.00 -26.77 1.99
N ASP A 147 6.98 -28.09 1.78
CA ASP A 147 8.11 -28.98 2.09
C ASP A 147 9.24 -28.89 1.04
N ASP A 148 8.95 -28.37 -0.16
CA ASP A 148 9.89 -28.17 -1.27
C ASP A 148 10.22 -26.69 -1.49
N ALA A 149 9.88 -25.82 -0.53
CA ALA A 149 10.15 -24.39 -0.59
C ALA A 149 11.65 -24.11 -0.66
N LYS A 150 12.06 -23.22 -1.56
CA LYS A 150 13.46 -22.85 -1.75
C LYS A 150 13.60 -21.35 -2.01
N LEU A 151 14.84 -20.88 -1.94
CA LEU A 151 15.18 -19.50 -2.34
C LEU A 151 15.44 -19.47 -3.85
N PRO A 152 15.23 -18.30 -4.50
CA PRO A 152 15.69 -18.08 -5.85
C PRO A 152 17.20 -18.31 -5.95
N ASP A 153 17.63 -18.87 -7.08
CA ASP A 153 19.05 -19.10 -7.35
C ASP A 153 19.83 -17.79 -7.42
N ALA A 154 21.00 -17.75 -6.78
CA ALA A 154 21.80 -16.52 -6.66
C ALA A 154 22.35 -16.02 -7.99
N ASP A 155 22.75 -16.91 -8.90
CA ASP A 155 23.27 -16.52 -10.21
C ASP A 155 22.12 -15.97 -11.07
N THR A 156 20.92 -16.55 -10.95
CA THR A 156 19.69 -16.07 -11.62
C THR A 156 19.29 -14.69 -11.09
N LEU A 157 19.35 -14.45 -9.77
CA LEU A 157 19.09 -13.14 -9.17
C LEU A 157 20.09 -12.09 -9.67
N ASN A 158 21.39 -12.44 -9.69
CA ASN A 158 22.45 -11.55 -10.18
C ASN A 158 22.29 -11.23 -11.68
N GLU A 159 21.82 -12.16 -12.50
CA GLU A 159 21.52 -11.87 -13.91
C GLU A 159 20.31 -10.94 -14.03
N ALA A 160 19.21 -11.24 -13.33
CA ALA A 160 18.01 -10.42 -13.35
C ALA A 160 18.25 -8.97 -12.86
N SER A 161 19.17 -8.77 -11.91
CA SER A 161 19.49 -7.44 -11.38
C SER A 161 20.16 -6.50 -12.40
N LYS A 162 20.70 -7.02 -13.50
CA LYS A 162 21.25 -6.20 -14.59
C LYS A 162 20.18 -5.48 -15.41
N HIS A 163 18.91 -5.89 -15.28
CA HIS A 163 17.78 -5.41 -16.05
C HIS A 163 16.83 -4.53 -15.20
N THR A 164 17.38 -3.74 -14.27
CA THR A 164 16.62 -2.95 -13.29
C THR A 164 16.90 -1.45 -13.35
N SER A 165 17.58 -0.99 -14.41
CA SER A 165 17.94 0.43 -14.56
C SER A 165 16.70 1.30 -14.80
N ILE A 166 16.46 2.28 -13.91
CA ILE A 166 15.35 3.25 -14.05
C ILE A 166 15.51 4.14 -15.31
N ASP A 167 16.73 4.29 -15.85
CA ASP A 167 17.02 5.07 -17.04
C ASP A 167 16.62 4.38 -18.34
N ASP A 168 16.34 3.08 -18.28
CA ASP A 168 15.86 2.30 -19.42
C ASP A 168 14.35 2.33 -19.57
N LEU A 169 13.62 2.85 -18.57
CA LEU A 169 12.21 3.15 -18.65
C LEU A 169 11.99 4.51 -19.33
N ILE A 170 11.43 4.52 -20.54
CA ILE A 170 11.10 5.72 -21.30
C ILE A 170 9.59 5.98 -21.22
N ILE A 171 9.23 7.18 -20.78
CA ILE A 171 7.84 7.64 -20.67
C ILE A 171 7.70 8.85 -21.59
N ASP A 172 6.81 8.75 -22.57
CA ASP A 172 6.41 9.88 -23.42
C ASP A 172 5.02 10.34 -22.99
N GLU A 173 4.99 11.45 -22.24
CA GLU A 173 3.75 12.01 -21.70
C GLU A 173 2.85 12.59 -22.78
N GLU A 174 3.43 13.25 -23.79
CA GLU A 174 2.67 13.88 -24.87
C GLU A 174 1.87 12.84 -25.65
N ASN A 175 2.51 11.70 -25.92
CA ASN A 175 1.87 10.60 -26.66
C ASN A 175 1.26 9.54 -25.74
N SER A 176 1.42 9.64 -24.41
CA SER A 176 1.05 8.64 -23.40
C SER A 176 1.56 7.24 -23.80
N THR A 177 2.87 7.11 -24.03
CA THR A 177 3.47 5.82 -24.35
C THR A 177 4.60 5.46 -23.40
N VAL A 178 4.80 4.15 -23.24
CA VAL A 178 5.86 3.55 -22.40
C VAL A 178 6.71 2.64 -23.27
N TYR A 179 8.03 2.72 -23.12
CA TYR A 179 9.00 1.91 -23.87
C TYR A 179 10.16 1.50 -22.95
N PHE A 180 10.67 0.29 -23.10
CA PHE A 180 11.86 -0.22 -22.42
C PHE A 180 13.04 -0.30 -23.39
N LYS A 181 14.17 0.33 -23.04
CA LYS A 181 15.41 0.16 -23.80
C LYS A 181 16.01 -1.22 -23.59
N ASP A 182 15.86 -1.76 -22.40
CA ASP A 182 16.31 -3.11 -22.04
C ASP A 182 15.17 -4.12 -22.31
N LYS A 183 15.48 -5.17 -23.09
CA LYS A 183 14.51 -6.19 -23.52
C LYS A 183 14.04 -7.13 -22.40
N ASP A 184 14.83 -7.23 -21.31
CA ASP A 184 14.59 -8.14 -20.21
C ASP A 184 14.08 -7.40 -18.95
N MET A 185 13.87 -6.05 -19.06
CA MET A 185 13.25 -5.24 -18.03
C MET A 185 11.81 -5.66 -17.75
N GLN A 186 11.42 -5.63 -16.49
CA GLN A 186 10.05 -5.80 -16.04
C GLN A 186 9.70 -4.71 -15.02
N LEU A 187 8.51 -4.13 -15.13
CA LEU A 187 7.96 -3.25 -14.09
C LEU A 187 7.30 -4.06 -12.99
N ASP A 188 7.52 -3.62 -11.75
CA ASP A 188 6.71 -3.98 -10.60
C ASP A 188 6.41 -2.71 -9.79
N VAL A 189 5.14 -2.36 -9.70
CA VAL A 189 4.68 -1.14 -9.04
C VAL A 189 4.11 -1.40 -7.64
N GLY A 190 4.28 -2.61 -7.11
CA GLY A 190 3.72 -3.02 -5.81
C GLY A 190 4.12 -2.12 -4.64
N ALA A 191 5.26 -1.43 -4.73
CA ALA A 191 5.76 -0.49 -3.73
C ALA A 191 5.07 0.89 -3.75
N ILE A 192 4.25 1.20 -4.78
CA ILE A 192 3.66 2.53 -4.95
C ILE A 192 2.20 2.49 -5.38
N ALA A 193 1.76 1.42 -6.02
CA ALA A 193 0.47 1.37 -6.72
C ALA A 193 -0.73 1.53 -5.77
N LYS A 194 -0.69 0.90 -4.60
CA LYS A 194 -1.78 0.99 -3.61
C LYS A 194 -1.89 2.41 -3.05
N GLY A 195 -0.76 2.97 -2.60
CA GLY A 195 -0.72 4.32 -2.07
C GLY A 195 -1.15 5.35 -3.10
N TYR A 196 -0.72 5.19 -4.35
CA TYR A 196 -1.12 6.06 -5.45
C TYR A 196 -2.62 5.98 -5.73
N ALA A 197 -3.19 4.77 -5.82
CA ALA A 197 -4.61 4.59 -6.00
C ALA A 197 -5.42 5.18 -4.83
N VAL A 198 -4.98 4.95 -3.59
CA VAL A 198 -5.62 5.52 -2.38
C VAL A 198 -5.58 7.04 -2.40
N SER A 199 -4.44 7.64 -2.76
CA SER A 199 -4.30 9.10 -2.86
C SER A 199 -5.29 9.69 -3.88
N LYS A 200 -5.30 9.15 -5.10
CA LYS A 200 -6.21 9.60 -6.17
C LYS A 200 -7.68 9.41 -5.82
N VAL A 201 -8.05 8.23 -5.32
CA VAL A 201 -9.45 7.92 -5.00
C VAL A 201 -9.93 8.70 -3.75
N ALA A 202 -9.06 8.92 -2.75
CA ALA A 202 -9.42 9.74 -1.58
C ALA A 202 -9.68 11.20 -1.97
N GLN A 203 -8.81 11.79 -2.80
CA GLN A 203 -9.03 13.13 -3.33
C GLN A 203 -10.34 13.21 -4.13
N TRP A 204 -10.53 12.29 -5.08
CA TRP A 204 -11.74 12.26 -5.90
C TRP A 204 -13.01 12.06 -5.04
N ALA A 205 -12.97 11.17 -4.04
CA ALA A 205 -14.10 10.93 -3.14
C ALA A 205 -14.42 12.15 -2.27
N GLN A 206 -13.40 12.89 -1.81
CA GLN A 206 -13.59 14.14 -1.07
C GLN A 206 -14.27 15.21 -1.93
N GLU A 207 -13.92 15.30 -3.20
CA GLU A 207 -14.46 16.29 -4.14
C GLU A 207 -15.89 15.95 -4.60
N ASN A 208 -16.25 14.66 -4.67
CA ASN A 208 -17.46 14.21 -5.37
C ASN A 208 -18.46 13.44 -4.50
N LEU A 209 -18.04 12.79 -3.41
CA LEU A 209 -18.88 11.86 -2.66
C LEU A 209 -19.10 12.30 -1.20
N TRP A 210 -18.03 12.36 -0.40
CA TRP A 210 -18.12 12.51 1.05
C TRP A 210 -17.29 13.69 1.57
N SER A 211 -17.85 14.45 2.50
CA SER A 211 -17.12 15.48 3.22
C SER A 211 -16.15 14.95 4.27
N SER A 212 -16.33 13.70 4.70
CA SER A 212 -15.50 13.06 5.72
C SER A 212 -15.47 11.54 5.55
N ALA A 213 -14.26 10.99 5.43
CA ALA A 213 -14.05 9.54 5.36
C ALA A 213 -12.67 9.11 5.87
N ALA A 214 -12.56 7.83 6.22
CA ALA A 214 -11.31 7.09 6.39
C ALA A 214 -11.34 5.88 5.46
N ILE A 215 -10.34 5.76 4.59
CA ILE A 215 -10.21 4.75 3.54
C ILE A 215 -8.96 3.94 3.86
N SER A 216 -9.10 2.62 4.01
CA SER A 216 -8.00 1.69 4.27
C SER A 216 -7.94 0.63 3.17
N ILE A 217 -6.87 0.58 2.42
CA ILE A 217 -6.61 -0.41 1.36
C ILE A 217 -5.29 -1.11 1.67
N GLY A 218 -5.38 -2.34 2.22
CA GLY A 218 -4.19 -3.15 2.51
C GLY A 218 -3.16 -2.48 3.41
N GLY A 219 -3.61 -1.73 4.41
CA GLY A 219 -2.73 -1.03 5.35
C GLY A 219 -2.33 0.38 4.92
N ASN A 220 -2.69 0.82 3.71
CA ASN A 220 -2.58 2.21 3.28
C ASN A 220 -3.87 2.93 3.71
N VAL A 221 -3.80 3.77 4.71
CA VAL A 221 -4.96 4.49 5.26
C VAL A 221 -4.86 5.96 4.89
N ALA A 222 -5.91 6.49 4.25
CA ALA A 222 -6.06 7.93 4.01
C ALA A 222 -7.30 8.46 4.74
N THR A 223 -7.23 9.68 5.27
CA THR A 223 -8.34 10.33 5.96
C THR A 223 -8.57 11.73 5.41
N PHE A 224 -9.83 12.14 5.32
CA PHE A 224 -10.21 13.51 5.03
C PHE A 224 -11.45 13.92 5.82
N GLY A 225 -11.63 15.22 6.04
CA GLY A 225 -12.63 15.74 6.94
C GLY A 225 -12.46 15.21 8.37
N TYR A 226 -13.36 15.59 9.26
CA TYR A 226 -13.31 15.20 10.67
C TYR A 226 -14.22 14.02 10.96
N LYS A 227 -13.77 13.09 11.81
CA LYS A 227 -14.63 12.01 12.31
C LYS A 227 -15.91 12.61 12.91
N ASN A 228 -17.04 11.92 12.74
CA ASN A 228 -18.38 12.38 13.06
C ASN A 228 -18.86 13.59 12.23
N ASN A 229 -18.09 14.06 11.27
CA ASN A 229 -18.34 15.25 10.46
C ASN A 229 -18.66 16.48 11.33
N ASP A 230 -17.99 16.62 12.47
CA ASP A 230 -18.24 17.62 13.51
C ASP A 230 -17.26 18.81 13.47
N GLY A 231 -16.32 18.83 12.52
CA GLY A 231 -15.33 19.88 12.34
C GLY A 231 -14.19 19.92 13.38
N SER A 232 -14.11 18.91 14.27
CA SER A 232 -13.12 18.92 15.37
C SER A 232 -12.53 17.59 15.76
N THR A 233 -13.31 16.50 15.67
CA THR A 233 -12.87 15.17 16.10
C THR A 233 -11.96 14.53 15.07
N LEU A 234 -10.70 14.26 15.44
CA LEU A 234 -9.74 13.58 14.57
C LEU A 234 -10.10 12.10 14.38
N TRP A 235 -9.66 11.53 13.27
CA TRP A 235 -9.69 10.09 13.04
C TRP A 235 -8.65 9.40 13.91
N LYS A 236 -9.06 8.36 14.62
CA LYS A 236 -8.19 7.51 15.42
C LYS A 236 -7.82 6.29 14.56
N ILE A 237 -6.57 6.22 14.11
CA ILE A 237 -6.06 5.15 13.24
C ILE A 237 -5.12 4.27 14.04
N GLY A 238 -5.35 2.95 14.02
CA GLY A 238 -4.47 1.96 14.63
C GLY A 238 -3.30 1.61 13.72
N ILE A 239 -2.09 1.62 14.27
CA ILE A 239 -0.90 1.05 13.64
C ILE A 239 -0.79 -0.39 14.15
N GLU A 240 -0.79 -1.35 13.23
CA GLU A 240 -0.75 -2.78 13.55
C GLU A 240 0.53 -3.15 14.30
N ASN A 241 0.40 -4.00 15.33
CA ASN A 241 1.55 -4.48 16.09
C ASN A 241 2.24 -5.63 15.31
N PRO A 242 3.53 -5.51 14.98
CA PRO A 242 4.28 -6.60 14.37
C PRO A 242 4.46 -7.81 15.31
N ASP A 243 4.46 -7.59 16.63
CA ASP A 243 4.45 -8.67 17.62
C ASP A 243 3.04 -9.26 17.75
N LYS A 244 2.81 -10.40 17.08
CA LYS A 244 1.52 -11.10 17.09
C LYS A 244 1.21 -11.82 18.42
N THR A 245 2.12 -11.79 19.38
CA THR A 245 1.90 -12.33 20.74
C THR A 245 1.44 -11.27 21.73
N ALA A 246 1.50 -9.99 21.34
CA ALA A 246 1.08 -8.84 22.11
C ALA A 246 -0.31 -8.32 21.69
N GLU A 247 -0.63 -7.08 22.03
CA GLU A 247 -1.88 -6.43 21.60
C GLU A 247 -1.93 -6.20 20.07
N ASP A 248 -3.14 -6.16 19.50
CA ASP A 248 -3.35 -6.01 18.05
C ASP A 248 -2.72 -4.73 17.48
N TYR A 249 -2.70 -3.66 18.26
CA TYR A 249 -2.15 -2.37 17.86
C TYR A 249 -0.89 -2.01 18.64
N LEU A 250 0.15 -1.63 17.89
CA LEU A 250 1.37 -1.04 18.42
C LEU A 250 1.07 0.29 19.13
N MET A 251 0.20 1.08 18.53
CA MET A 251 -0.32 2.36 19.01
C MET A 251 -1.48 2.83 18.14
N THR A 252 -2.17 3.89 18.58
CA THR A 252 -3.12 4.62 17.76
C THR A 252 -2.67 6.06 17.56
N VAL A 253 -2.91 6.59 16.36
CA VAL A 253 -2.61 7.98 16.01
C VAL A 253 -3.89 8.76 15.69
N ASN A 254 -3.91 10.05 16.02
CA ASN A 254 -5.01 10.97 15.75
C ASN A 254 -4.64 11.86 14.56
N ILE A 255 -5.35 11.72 13.45
CA ILE A 255 -5.06 12.43 12.20
C ILE A 255 -6.35 12.92 11.51
N THR A 256 -6.22 13.89 10.62
CA THR A 256 -7.19 14.25 9.59
C THR A 256 -6.45 14.91 8.41
N GLY A 257 -6.89 14.68 7.17
CA GLY A 257 -6.19 15.16 5.98
C GLY A 257 -4.80 14.55 5.78
N LEU A 258 -4.54 13.42 6.45
CA LEU A 258 -3.26 12.71 6.40
C LEU A 258 -3.49 11.23 6.12
N SER A 259 -2.42 10.58 5.71
CA SER A 259 -2.34 9.13 5.47
C SER A 259 -1.40 8.47 6.47
N VAL A 260 -1.68 7.20 6.79
CA VAL A 260 -0.79 6.29 7.52
C VAL A 260 -0.53 5.09 6.63
N VAL A 261 0.73 4.84 6.31
CA VAL A 261 1.14 3.74 5.43
C VAL A 261 2.18 2.89 6.12
N THR A 262 1.96 1.57 6.17
CA THR A 262 2.85 0.64 6.88
C THR A 262 3.39 -0.43 5.94
N SER A 263 4.71 -0.59 5.95
CA SER A 263 5.42 -1.74 5.40
C SER A 263 5.92 -2.64 6.53
N GLY A 264 5.75 -3.97 6.38
CA GLY A 264 6.15 -4.93 7.41
C GLY A 264 6.48 -6.31 6.82
N ASN A 265 7.37 -7.05 7.53
CA ASN A 265 7.82 -8.38 7.10
C ASN A 265 6.82 -9.50 7.39
N TYR A 266 5.78 -9.23 8.18
CA TYR A 266 4.79 -10.20 8.67
C TYR A 266 3.53 -10.31 7.78
N GLN A 267 3.36 -9.44 6.79
CA GLN A 267 2.16 -9.42 5.95
C GLN A 267 2.22 -10.45 4.81
N ARG A 268 3.32 -10.45 4.05
CA ARG A 268 3.52 -11.37 2.93
C ARG A 268 4.92 -11.97 3.03
N TYR A 269 5.01 -13.26 3.31
CA TYR A 269 6.25 -14.02 3.41
C TYR A 269 6.04 -15.48 3.02
N TYR A 270 7.11 -16.21 2.85
CA TYR A 270 7.12 -17.68 2.82
C TYR A 270 8.28 -18.19 3.68
N THR A 271 8.28 -19.49 3.98
CA THR A 271 9.24 -20.08 4.91
C THR A 271 10.10 -21.10 4.19
N VAL A 272 11.43 -21.01 4.35
CA VAL A 272 12.41 -21.99 3.89
C VAL A 272 13.28 -22.37 5.07
N ASP A 273 13.45 -23.66 5.37
CA ASP A 273 14.27 -24.15 6.48
C ASP A 273 13.96 -23.48 7.83
N ASN A 274 12.67 -23.28 8.15
CA ASN A 274 12.17 -22.57 9.34
C ASN A 274 12.54 -21.08 9.44
N LYS A 275 13.09 -20.47 8.41
CA LYS A 275 13.30 -19.01 8.32
C LYS A 275 12.26 -18.38 7.41
N GLN A 276 11.67 -17.26 7.86
CA GLN A 276 10.74 -16.45 7.06
C GLN A 276 11.48 -15.49 6.15
N TYR A 277 10.99 -15.40 4.91
CA TYR A 277 11.50 -14.49 3.88
C TYR A 277 10.35 -13.61 3.39
N CYS A 278 10.39 -12.33 3.73
CA CYS A 278 9.35 -11.37 3.36
C CYS A 278 9.46 -10.96 1.88
N HIS A 279 8.41 -10.29 1.41
CA HIS A 279 8.28 -9.88 0.01
C HIS A 279 9.02 -8.56 -0.33
N ILE A 280 9.54 -7.84 0.66
CA ILE A 280 10.27 -6.58 0.44
C ILE A 280 11.75 -6.93 0.24
N ILE A 281 12.19 -6.85 -1.00
CA ILE A 281 13.55 -7.24 -1.41
C ILE A 281 14.45 -6.01 -1.47
N ASN A 282 15.58 -6.10 -0.81
CA ASN A 282 16.59 -5.06 -0.82
C ASN A 282 17.34 -5.07 -2.17
N PRO A 283 17.36 -3.96 -2.92
CA PRO A 283 17.98 -3.90 -4.24
C PRO A 283 19.51 -4.06 -4.22
N ASP A 284 20.18 -3.79 -3.09
CA ASP A 284 21.62 -3.94 -2.98
C ASP A 284 22.04 -5.39 -2.75
N THR A 285 21.23 -6.15 -2.00
CA THR A 285 21.57 -7.53 -1.59
C THR A 285 20.81 -8.57 -2.40
N LEU A 286 19.77 -8.19 -3.13
CA LEU A 286 18.81 -9.05 -3.85
C LEU A 286 18.06 -10.03 -2.94
N MET A 287 18.13 -9.81 -1.61
CA MET A 287 17.53 -10.63 -0.56
C MET A 287 16.46 -9.81 0.20
N PRO A 288 15.52 -10.45 0.91
CA PRO A 288 14.61 -9.75 1.81
C PRO A 288 15.35 -8.84 2.79
N ALA A 289 14.82 -7.62 2.97
CA ALA A 289 15.38 -6.67 3.92
C ALA A 289 15.20 -7.16 5.37
N GLU A 290 16.22 -6.99 6.20
CA GLU A 290 16.28 -7.46 7.59
C GLU A 290 16.56 -6.33 8.61
N PHE A 291 16.42 -5.06 8.21
CA PHE A 291 16.75 -3.91 9.08
C PHE A 291 15.73 -3.70 10.20
N MET A 292 14.48 -4.12 9.98
CA MET A 292 13.38 -3.86 10.91
C MET A 292 12.24 -4.86 10.71
N THR A 293 11.27 -4.84 11.61
CA THR A 293 10.04 -5.62 11.52
C THR A 293 8.94 -4.85 10.78
N SER A 294 8.82 -3.55 11.06
CA SER A 294 7.89 -2.66 10.37
C SER A 294 8.35 -1.21 10.38
N VAL A 295 7.83 -0.44 9.44
CA VAL A 295 7.89 1.02 9.44
C VAL A 295 6.53 1.57 9.03
N SER A 296 6.03 2.57 9.77
CA SER A 296 4.81 3.29 9.44
C SER A 296 5.12 4.76 9.18
N VAL A 297 4.63 5.27 8.07
CA VAL A 297 4.83 6.66 7.62
C VAL A 297 3.52 7.42 7.75
N ILE A 298 3.56 8.64 8.30
CA ILE A 298 2.47 9.60 8.32
C ILE A 298 2.83 10.76 7.40
N CYS A 299 2.02 11.04 6.41
CA CYS A 299 2.18 12.18 5.50
C CYS A 299 0.83 12.52 4.85
N GLU A 300 0.75 13.61 4.11
CA GLU A 300 -0.48 14.02 3.42
C GLU A 300 -0.80 13.06 2.26
N ASP A 301 0.18 12.76 1.42
CA ASP A 301 0.02 11.94 0.22
C ASP A 301 0.29 10.45 0.49
N SER A 302 -0.76 9.62 0.36
CA SER A 302 -0.65 8.16 0.52
C SER A 302 0.33 7.52 -0.49
N ALA A 303 0.46 8.08 -1.70
CA ALA A 303 1.44 7.60 -2.69
C ALA A 303 2.87 7.79 -2.18
N LEU A 304 3.17 8.97 -1.65
CA LEU A 304 4.46 9.25 -1.02
C LEU A 304 4.71 8.33 0.18
N GLY A 305 3.69 8.12 1.02
CA GLY A 305 3.77 7.22 2.17
C GLY A 305 4.10 5.78 1.77
N ASP A 306 3.47 5.24 0.70
CA ASP A 306 3.72 3.88 0.19
C ASP A 306 5.14 3.74 -0.35
N ALA A 307 5.58 4.70 -1.19
CA ALA A 307 6.94 4.74 -1.71
C ALA A 307 8.00 4.83 -0.60
N LEU A 308 7.79 5.72 0.37
CA LEU A 308 8.69 5.89 1.50
C LEU A 308 8.71 4.67 2.41
N SER A 309 7.56 4.09 2.77
CA SER A 309 7.53 2.93 3.67
C SER A 309 8.34 1.76 3.11
N THR A 310 8.27 1.51 1.79
CA THR A 310 9.10 0.50 1.11
C THR A 310 10.57 0.89 1.07
N GLY A 311 10.89 2.14 0.72
CA GLY A 311 12.26 2.63 0.69
C GLY A 311 12.93 2.61 2.07
N LEU A 312 12.24 3.10 3.09
CA LEU A 312 12.71 3.10 4.48
C LEU A 312 12.90 1.69 5.04
N PHE A 313 12.05 0.73 4.63
CA PHE A 313 12.20 -0.67 5.02
C PHE A 313 13.50 -1.29 4.46
N ASN A 314 14.00 -0.77 3.34
CA ASN A 314 15.24 -1.17 2.69
C ASN A 314 16.47 -0.35 3.13
N MET A 315 16.35 0.50 4.15
CA MET A 315 17.43 1.32 4.72
C MET A 315 17.70 0.94 6.18
N SER A 316 18.86 1.33 6.71
CA SER A 316 19.06 1.33 8.16
C SER A 316 18.09 2.31 8.82
N ILE A 317 17.67 2.04 10.07
CA ILE A 317 16.78 2.96 10.83
C ILE A 317 17.44 4.35 10.95
N GLU A 318 18.76 4.40 11.11
CA GLU A 318 19.50 5.67 11.21
C GLU A 318 19.40 6.50 9.91
N ASP A 319 19.63 5.88 8.75
CA ASP A 319 19.58 6.58 7.47
C ASP A 319 18.13 6.93 7.09
N GLY A 320 17.18 6.03 7.34
CA GLY A 320 15.75 6.31 7.17
C GLY A 320 15.27 7.48 8.02
N LYS A 321 15.72 7.55 9.29
CA LYS A 321 15.40 8.69 10.16
C LYS A 321 15.99 10.00 9.65
N LYS A 322 17.24 10.02 9.18
CA LYS A 322 17.85 11.20 8.56
C LYS A 322 17.04 11.68 7.36
N LEU A 323 16.61 10.76 6.51
CA LEU A 323 15.78 11.10 5.34
C LEU A 323 14.46 11.73 5.79
N VAL A 324 13.70 11.07 6.65
CA VAL A 324 12.40 11.56 7.12
C VAL A 324 12.52 12.90 7.85
N ASP A 325 13.50 13.05 8.75
CA ASP A 325 13.72 14.30 9.50
C ASP A 325 14.14 15.49 8.59
N SER A 326 14.54 15.23 7.34
CA SER A 326 14.83 16.25 6.33
C SER A 326 13.61 16.67 5.50
N MET A 327 12.46 15.99 5.68
CA MET A 327 11.25 16.19 4.88
C MET A 327 10.17 16.90 5.69
N ASP A 328 9.64 18.00 5.16
CA ASP A 328 8.52 18.69 5.79
C ASP A 328 7.21 17.86 5.66
N GLY A 329 6.49 17.72 6.77
CA GLY A 329 5.17 17.07 6.77
C GLY A 329 5.20 15.55 6.68
N VAL A 330 6.37 14.93 6.77
CA VAL A 330 6.55 13.48 6.80
C VAL A 330 7.08 13.05 8.16
N GLU A 331 6.44 12.06 8.77
CA GLU A 331 6.86 11.47 10.03
C GLU A 331 6.82 9.95 9.95
N ALA A 332 7.66 9.27 10.72
CA ALA A 332 7.69 7.81 10.72
C ALA A 332 8.00 7.21 12.09
N VAL A 333 7.53 5.98 12.28
CA VAL A 333 7.92 5.10 13.38
C VAL A 333 8.45 3.79 12.82
N TRP A 334 9.61 3.39 13.30
CA TRP A 334 10.27 2.11 13.00
C TRP A 334 10.15 1.17 14.18
N VAL A 335 9.99 -0.11 13.91
CA VAL A 335 10.01 -1.20 14.90
C VAL A 335 11.12 -2.17 14.51
N ASP A 336 12.14 -2.32 15.36
CA ASP A 336 13.25 -3.23 15.13
C ASP A 336 12.88 -4.71 15.37
N SER A 337 13.83 -5.62 15.18
CA SER A 337 13.62 -7.06 15.40
C SER A 337 13.41 -7.46 16.87
N ASN A 338 13.68 -6.57 17.81
CA ASN A 338 13.42 -6.73 19.24
C ASN A 338 12.16 -5.98 19.69
N TYR A 339 11.37 -5.47 18.72
CA TYR A 339 10.16 -4.68 18.93
C TYR A 339 10.39 -3.33 19.63
N ASN A 340 11.63 -2.80 19.62
CA ASN A 340 11.89 -1.44 20.09
C ASN A 340 11.43 -0.44 19.03
N LYS A 341 10.85 0.67 19.50
CA LYS A 341 10.33 1.75 18.65
C LYS A 341 11.34 2.88 18.52
N THR A 342 11.54 3.37 17.30
CA THR A 342 12.27 4.59 16.99
C THR A 342 11.34 5.55 16.26
N TYR A 343 11.33 6.82 16.62
CA TYR A 343 10.45 7.84 16.04
C TYR A 343 11.26 8.90 15.28
N SER A 344 10.70 9.46 14.23
CA SER A 344 11.14 10.73 13.67
C SER A 344 10.83 11.88 14.65
N ASN A 345 11.45 13.06 14.44
CA ASN A 345 11.44 14.14 15.43
C ASN A 345 10.05 14.71 15.76
N GLY A 346 9.07 14.59 14.87
CA GLY A 346 7.72 15.13 15.06
C GLY A 346 6.62 14.08 15.16
N PHE A 347 6.95 12.79 15.17
CA PHE A 347 5.94 11.72 15.16
C PHE A 347 5.06 11.69 16.40
N GLU A 348 5.64 11.95 17.58
CA GLU A 348 4.94 11.82 18.88
C GLU A 348 3.70 12.70 18.99
N LYS A 349 3.65 13.83 18.26
CA LYS A 349 2.47 14.72 18.24
C LYS A 349 1.19 14.06 17.74
N TYR A 350 1.30 12.95 17.00
CA TYR A 350 0.16 12.20 16.48
C TYR A 350 -0.32 11.09 17.42
N ILE A 351 0.52 10.66 18.38
CA ILE A 351 0.18 9.56 19.27
C ILE A 351 -1.04 9.93 20.11
N ASN A 352 -2.02 9.03 20.14
CA ASN A 352 -3.16 9.18 21.03
C ASN A 352 -2.76 8.74 22.45
N GLU A 353 -2.62 9.68 23.36
CA GLU A 353 -2.23 9.42 24.77
C GLU A 353 -3.29 8.62 25.55
N ASN A 354 -4.55 8.63 25.10
CA ASN A 354 -5.65 7.90 25.74
C ASN A 354 -5.79 6.51 25.07
N GLN A 355 -4.84 5.62 25.33
CA GLN A 355 -4.95 4.20 24.98
C GLN A 355 -5.81 3.49 26.04
N GLU A 356 -7.16 3.63 25.95
CA GLU A 356 -8.13 2.77 26.61
C GLU A 356 -8.98 2.05 25.55
#